data_ec9d086f1fc9b837a2253236b5a82dee
#
_entry.id   ec9d086f1fc9b837a2253236b5a82dee
#
_cell.length_a   1.000
_cell.length_b   1.000
_cell.length_c   1.000
_cell.angle_alpha   90.00
_cell.angle_beta   90.00
_cell.angle_gamma   90.00
#
_symmetry.space_group_name_H-M   'P 1'
#
loop_
_entity.id
_entity.type
_entity.pdbx_description
1 polymer ?
#
loop_
_entity_poly.entity_id
_entity_poly.type
_entity_poly.pdbx_seq_one_letter_code
_entity_poly.pdbx_strand_id
1 'polypeptide(L)'
;LDIVDVVSQRVPLQRSGNSYKANCPFHQEKTPSFHVFPDRQSWRCFGACATGGDVLSFVMRAEGLEFGDALRQMAQQAGVTLPQRGQNPQNQVAHKINEDTRAYFQRTLASAQGSLTREYLEQRGLDKQAIEAFGIGLSPSDGESLKNHLVREGYSQEELASAGVVRTGDDNLNHDLFRGRLMFPIRDAHGNLVGFGARSLDGSEPKYLNSPQGALFDKSRLLYGMDRARTDVRKEGAVIVEGYMDAIAAHQAGFKNVVAQMGTALTEFQVDEIRRLTGKITMALDQDAAGQAATLRSLDVVLDNFRTKIVSNQGSSSTAETDPRIIVMPPGQDPDEVIHRSPSDWTKLVESAIPAVTFRINAITSQGDTASPEGKAKCVAEAAPFIHLLGSGIQQANAIELLANNLNVPIDTVKAALSRPSVARRARRPEQQRPAASTASPFARLDHDPMEEHCLQLLLGFPDLRETAGGLRPEFFQRHENREVFTRWLDAGPGMGKDETLAAVRRNGDDAVTGQLDLLSEKPLIALDATKRVASFLEVVSRLEERNLRTLKSEEVIRFAESPPDIEDGEHDDILRLNQQFKKNEGLRRGQAQEISG
;
A
#
# COMPACT_ATOMS: atom_id res chain seq x y z
N LEU A 1 29.60 4.44 -13.60
CA LEU A 1 30.23 3.12 -13.65
C LEU A 1 29.85 2.45 -14.97
N ASP A 2 30.85 1.91 -15.67
CA ASP A 2 30.61 1.18 -16.90
C ASP A 2 30.01 -0.20 -16.59
N ILE A 3 29.02 -0.62 -17.37
CA ILE A 3 28.32 -1.89 -17.14
C ILE A 3 29.24 -3.11 -17.36
N VAL A 4 30.21 -3.01 -18.29
CA VAL A 4 31.15 -4.10 -18.54
C VAL A 4 32.06 -4.30 -17.35
N ASP A 5 32.54 -3.22 -16.72
CA ASP A 5 33.39 -3.27 -15.53
C ASP A 5 32.64 -3.90 -14.35
N VAL A 6 31.41 -3.51 -14.14
CA VAL A 6 30.59 -4.02 -13.02
C VAL A 6 30.22 -5.49 -13.22
N VAL A 7 29.83 -5.87 -14.43
CA VAL A 7 29.44 -7.26 -14.74
C VAL A 7 30.66 -8.18 -14.75
N SER A 8 31.79 -7.74 -15.28
CA SER A 8 33.02 -8.56 -15.38
C SER A 8 33.59 -8.97 -14.02
N GLN A 9 33.31 -8.20 -12.95
CA GLN A 9 33.67 -8.55 -11.57
C GLN A 9 32.97 -9.83 -11.08
N ARG A 10 31.86 -10.22 -11.71
CA ARG A 10 30.98 -11.33 -11.26
C ARG A 10 30.80 -12.42 -12.31
N VAL A 11 30.96 -12.07 -13.59
CA VAL A 11 30.71 -12.96 -14.72
C VAL A 11 31.85 -12.85 -15.73
N PRO A 12 32.51 -13.96 -16.09
CA PRO A 12 33.59 -13.93 -17.12
C PRO A 12 33.00 -13.61 -18.49
N LEU A 13 33.19 -12.38 -18.94
CA LEU A 13 32.67 -11.88 -20.22
C LEU A 13 33.63 -12.21 -21.38
N GLN A 14 33.08 -12.67 -22.49
CA GLN A 14 33.80 -12.89 -23.77
C GLN A 14 33.30 -11.88 -24.80
N ARG A 15 34.22 -11.20 -25.47
CA ARG A 15 33.87 -10.24 -26.52
C ARG A 15 33.20 -10.93 -27.72
N SER A 16 32.09 -10.37 -28.22
CA SER A 16 31.34 -10.86 -29.36
C SER A 16 30.87 -9.66 -30.20
N GLY A 17 31.73 -9.28 -31.18
CA GLY A 17 31.51 -8.04 -31.95
C GLY A 17 31.56 -6.79 -31.09
N ASN A 18 30.48 -5.98 -31.12
CA ASN A 18 30.30 -4.78 -30.32
C ASN A 18 29.70 -5.06 -28.94
N SER A 19 29.44 -6.31 -28.59
CA SER A 19 28.88 -6.72 -27.30
C SER A 19 29.79 -7.72 -26.59
N TYR A 20 29.45 -8.06 -25.36
CA TYR A 20 30.04 -9.15 -24.60
C TYR A 20 28.99 -10.22 -24.34
N LYS A 21 29.41 -11.48 -24.26
CA LYS A 21 28.56 -12.63 -23.97
C LYS A 21 29.16 -13.50 -22.87
N ALA A 22 28.28 -14.16 -22.12
CA ALA A 22 28.63 -15.13 -21.09
C ALA A 22 27.49 -16.13 -20.85
N ASN A 23 27.76 -17.16 -20.06
CA ASN A 23 26.68 -17.93 -19.44
C ASN A 23 25.93 -17.07 -18.44
N CYS A 24 24.61 -17.18 -18.41
CA CYS A 24 23.78 -16.38 -17.54
C CYS A 24 24.01 -16.71 -16.06
N PRO A 25 24.28 -15.73 -15.19
CA PRO A 25 24.46 -15.97 -13.76
C PRO A 25 23.14 -16.27 -13.03
N PHE A 26 22.01 -16.11 -13.70
CA PHE A 26 20.67 -16.18 -13.08
C PHE A 26 19.92 -17.48 -13.38
N HIS A 27 20.46 -18.34 -14.28
CA HIS A 27 19.94 -19.68 -14.56
C HIS A 27 21.07 -20.58 -15.10
N GLN A 28 20.90 -21.88 -14.97
CA GLN A 28 21.88 -22.85 -15.47
C GLN A 28 21.71 -23.05 -16.97
N GLU A 29 22.81 -22.90 -17.73
CA GLU A 29 22.85 -23.13 -19.17
C GLU A 29 24.23 -23.63 -19.64
N LYS A 30 24.25 -24.30 -20.80
CA LYS A 30 25.48 -24.76 -21.42
C LYS A 30 25.95 -23.83 -22.56
N THR A 31 25.03 -23.09 -23.15
CA THR A 31 25.28 -22.18 -24.28
C THR A 31 25.13 -20.74 -23.79
N PRO A 32 26.16 -19.88 -23.99
CA PRO A 32 26.10 -18.50 -23.54
C PRO A 32 24.93 -17.74 -24.15
N SER A 33 24.02 -17.25 -23.29
CA SER A 33 22.84 -16.46 -23.68
C SER A 33 22.78 -15.09 -23.02
N PHE A 34 23.70 -14.79 -22.12
CA PHE A 34 23.78 -13.51 -21.43
C PHE A 34 24.65 -12.54 -22.25
N HIS A 35 24.08 -11.40 -22.62
CA HIS A 35 24.75 -10.38 -23.43
C HIS A 35 24.83 -9.06 -22.66
N VAL A 36 25.97 -8.37 -22.76
CA VAL A 36 26.20 -7.03 -22.24
C VAL A 36 26.50 -6.10 -23.42
N PHE A 37 25.80 -4.99 -23.48
CA PHE A 37 25.87 -3.99 -24.54
C PHE A 37 26.51 -2.71 -23.98
N PRO A 38 27.82 -2.47 -24.22
CA PRO A 38 28.50 -1.29 -23.69
C PRO A 38 27.89 0.02 -24.17
N ASP A 39 27.57 0.10 -25.47
CA ASP A 39 27.03 1.32 -26.06
C ASP A 39 25.69 1.75 -25.46
N ARG A 40 24.91 0.77 -24.98
CA ARG A 40 23.60 1.01 -24.35
C ARG A 40 23.63 0.97 -22.84
N GLN A 41 24.77 0.67 -22.23
CA GLN A 41 24.94 0.45 -20.80
C GLN A 41 23.87 -0.49 -20.22
N SER A 42 23.60 -1.60 -20.95
CA SER A 42 22.52 -2.54 -20.64
C SER A 42 22.98 -3.98 -20.81
N TRP A 43 22.25 -4.89 -20.19
CA TRP A 43 22.44 -6.33 -20.34
C TRP A 43 21.12 -7.02 -20.67
N ARG A 44 21.18 -8.19 -21.33
CA ARG A 44 20.02 -9.02 -21.58
C ARG A 44 20.41 -10.49 -21.66
N CYS A 45 19.60 -11.34 -21.05
CA CYS A 45 19.64 -12.78 -21.25
C CYS A 45 18.58 -13.18 -22.28
N PHE A 46 19.03 -13.86 -23.36
CA PHE A 46 18.15 -14.42 -24.38
C PHE A 46 17.83 -15.90 -24.13
N GLY A 47 18.25 -16.45 -22.98
CA GLY A 47 17.96 -17.81 -22.53
C GLY A 47 16.73 -17.89 -21.65
N ALA A 48 16.68 -18.93 -20.81
CA ALA A 48 15.48 -19.29 -20.03
C ALA A 48 14.93 -18.19 -19.10
N CYS A 49 15.76 -17.30 -18.57
CA CYS A 49 15.24 -16.23 -17.70
C CYS A 49 14.70 -15.00 -18.47
N ALA A 50 15.01 -14.85 -19.78
CA ALA A 50 14.53 -13.79 -20.67
C ALA A 50 14.50 -12.36 -20.06
N THR A 51 15.45 -12.06 -19.15
CA THR A 51 15.51 -10.81 -18.38
C THR A 51 16.66 -9.92 -18.85
N GLY A 52 16.55 -8.63 -18.56
CA GLY A 52 17.56 -7.64 -18.90
C GLY A 52 17.39 -6.36 -18.08
N GLY A 53 18.26 -5.39 -18.31
CA GLY A 53 18.22 -4.10 -17.65
C GLY A 53 19.54 -3.34 -17.68
N ASP A 54 19.69 -2.37 -16.82
CA ASP A 54 20.88 -1.55 -16.61
C ASP A 54 21.84 -2.13 -15.56
N VAL A 55 22.88 -1.39 -15.23
CA VAL A 55 23.87 -1.78 -14.22
C VAL A 55 23.27 -1.98 -12.84
N LEU A 56 22.30 -1.16 -12.43
CA LEU A 56 21.64 -1.28 -11.14
C LEU A 56 20.79 -2.54 -11.07
N SER A 57 19.98 -2.80 -12.09
CA SER A 57 19.16 -4.01 -12.18
C SER A 57 20.01 -5.29 -12.17
N PHE A 58 21.22 -5.26 -12.76
CA PHE A 58 22.17 -6.37 -12.69
C PHE A 58 22.62 -6.61 -11.24
N VAL A 59 23.10 -5.58 -10.55
CA VAL A 59 23.60 -5.69 -9.16
C VAL A 59 22.48 -6.13 -8.21
N MET A 60 21.29 -5.52 -8.33
CA MET A 60 20.12 -5.92 -7.54
C MET A 60 19.85 -7.42 -7.65
N ARG A 61 19.89 -7.95 -8.86
CA ARG A 61 19.60 -9.35 -9.13
C ARG A 61 20.74 -10.29 -8.76
N ALA A 62 21.98 -9.88 -9.00
CA ALA A 62 23.17 -10.69 -8.71
C ALA A 62 23.44 -10.83 -7.21
N GLU A 63 23.12 -9.82 -6.44
CA GLU A 63 23.39 -9.77 -5.00
C GLU A 63 22.12 -9.86 -4.14
N GLY A 64 20.94 -9.94 -4.76
CA GLY A 64 19.66 -10.00 -4.06
C GLY A 64 19.34 -8.70 -3.30
N LEU A 65 19.85 -7.56 -3.78
CA LEU A 65 19.70 -6.25 -3.13
C LEU A 65 18.43 -5.53 -3.60
N GLU A 66 17.89 -4.69 -2.73
CA GLU A 66 16.89 -3.71 -3.13
C GLU A 66 17.53 -2.52 -3.84
N PHE A 67 16.73 -1.77 -4.63
CA PHE A 67 17.22 -0.63 -5.40
C PHE A 67 18.02 0.38 -4.59
N GLY A 68 17.57 0.70 -3.36
CA GLY A 68 18.25 1.65 -2.49
C GLY A 68 19.62 1.16 -2.02
N ASP A 69 19.76 -0.14 -1.75
CA ASP A 69 21.02 -0.75 -1.32
C ASP A 69 21.99 -0.87 -2.49
N ALA A 70 21.50 -1.35 -3.64
CA ALA A 70 22.27 -1.41 -4.88
C ALA A 70 22.77 -0.02 -5.31
N LEU A 71 21.92 1.00 -5.22
CA LEU A 71 22.26 2.37 -5.53
C LEU A 71 23.37 2.91 -4.59
N ARG A 72 23.27 2.66 -3.27
CA ARG A 72 24.30 3.05 -2.30
C ARG A 72 25.64 2.38 -2.57
N GLN A 73 25.61 1.07 -2.83
CA GLN A 73 26.84 0.31 -3.13
C GLN A 73 27.51 0.81 -4.41
N MET A 74 26.72 1.03 -5.47
CA MET A 74 27.23 1.53 -6.74
C MET A 74 27.75 2.98 -6.63
N ALA A 75 27.09 3.83 -5.87
CA ALA A 75 27.54 5.19 -5.61
C ALA A 75 28.86 5.21 -4.83
N GLN A 76 29.00 4.35 -3.82
CA GLN A 76 30.25 4.19 -3.08
C GLN A 76 31.40 3.74 -4.00
N GLN A 77 31.15 2.78 -4.89
CA GLN A 77 32.15 2.35 -5.89
C GLN A 77 32.49 3.44 -6.89
N ALA A 78 31.53 4.31 -7.21
CA ALA A 78 31.73 5.45 -8.12
C ALA A 78 32.36 6.67 -7.44
N GLY A 79 32.58 6.66 -6.12
CA GLY A 79 33.02 7.83 -5.36
C GLY A 79 31.98 8.96 -5.34
N VAL A 80 30.70 8.66 -5.61
CA VAL A 80 29.60 9.62 -5.64
C VAL A 80 28.90 9.62 -4.29
N THR A 81 28.86 10.77 -3.63
CA THR A 81 28.04 10.95 -2.44
C THR A 81 26.58 11.09 -2.87
N LEU A 82 25.77 10.08 -2.59
CA LEU A 82 24.33 10.21 -2.81
C LEU A 82 23.75 11.22 -1.83
N PRO A 83 22.87 12.13 -2.27
CA PRO A 83 22.03 12.85 -1.34
C PRO A 83 21.22 11.81 -0.57
N GLN A 84 21.32 11.83 0.74
CA GLN A 84 20.57 10.90 1.59
C GLN A 84 19.08 11.15 1.34
N ARG A 85 18.44 10.20 0.68
CA ARG A 85 17.00 10.27 0.35
C ARG A 85 16.24 10.29 1.68
N GLY A 86 15.58 11.42 1.99
CA GLY A 86 14.77 11.56 3.20
C GLY A 86 15.37 12.43 4.29
N GLN A 87 16.51 13.08 4.08
CA GLN A 87 16.97 14.13 4.99
C GLN A 87 16.34 15.49 4.61
N ASN A 88 15.00 15.58 4.73
CA ASN A 88 14.42 16.85 5.10
C ASN A 88 14.97 17.17 6.50
N PRO A 89 15.68 18.28 6.72
CA PRO A 89 16.21 18.63 8.04
C PRO A 89 15.13 18.59 9.14
N GLN A 90 13.88 18.92 8.80
CA GLN A 90 12.73 18.82 9.68
C GLN A 90 12.44 17.37 10.10
N ASN A 91 12.57 16.38 9.19
CA ASN A 91 12.39 14.98 9.55
C ASN A 91 13.50 14.46 10.48
N GLN A 92 14.74 14.94 10.32
CA GLN A 92 15.83 14.57 11.23
C GLN A 92 15.59 15.10 12.65
N VAL A 93 15.15 16.35 12.76
CA VAL A 93 14.76 16.93 14.05
C VAL A 93 13.61 16.15 14.67
N ALA A 94 12.57 15.82 13.90
CA ALA A 94 11.44 15.06 14.39
C ALA A 94 11.82 13.63 14.82
N HIS A 95 12.72 12.92 14.10
CA HIS A 95 13.26 11.63 14.56
C HIS A 95 14.02 11.77 15.87
N LYS A 96 14.83 12.81 16.03
CA LYS A 96 15.57 13.07 17.26
C LYS A 96 14.63 13.36 18.42
N ILE A 97 13.60 14.19 18.21
CA ILE A 97 12.55 14.45 19.21
C ILE A 97 11.89 13.14 19.65
N ASN A 98 11.55 12.24 18.70
CA ASN A 98 10.95 10.96 19.03
C ASN A 98 11.91 10.09 19.87
N GLU A 99 13.20 10.03 19.56
CA GLU A 99 14.17 9.26 20.36
C GLU A 99 14.35 9.85 21.77
N ASP A 100 14.40 11.17 21.91
CA ASP A 100 14.47 11.84 23.22
C ASP A 100 13.18 11.62 24.02
N THR A 101 12.04 11.65 23.35
CA THR A 101 10.71 11.30 23.94
C THR A 101 10.68 9.85 24.42
N ARG A 102 11.17 8.89 23.62
CA ARG A 102 11.28 7.48 24.01
C ARG A 102 12.15 7.34 25.28
N ALA A 103 13.30 7.98 25.28
CA ALA A 103 14.21 7.94 26.42
C ALA A 103 13.55 8.54 27.69
N TYR A 104 12.79 9.61 27.52
CA TYR A 104 12.01 10.19 28.61
C TYR A 104 10.95 9.24 29.16
N PHE A 105 10.14 8.63 28.31
CA PHE A 105 9.13 7.65 28.72
C PHE A 105 9.72 6.42 29.39
N GLN A 106 10.88 5.92 28.95
CA GLN A 106 11.59 4.83 29.61
C GLN A 106 12.06 5.23 31.01
N ARG A 107 12.61 6.44 31.18
CA ARG A 107 12.99 6.95 32.52
C ARG A 107 11.78 7.07 33.44
N THR A 108 10.64 7.54 32.92
CA THR A 108 9.39 7.63 33.68
C THR A 108 8.93 6.24 34.13
N LEU A 109 8.96 5.25 33.24
CA LEU A 109 8.62 3.87 33.57
C LEU A 109 9.57 3.28 34.66
N ALA A 110 10.85 3.60 34.58
CA ALA A 110 11.84 3.12 35.56
C ALA A 110 11.74 3.83 36.91
N SER A 111 11.11 5.00 36.99
CA SER A 111 10.96 5.79 38.23
C SER A 111 9.92 5.19 39.19
N ALA A 112 9.71 5.84 40.34
CA ALA A 112 8.65 5.49 41.28
C ALA A 112 7.25 5.60 40.68
N GLN A 113 7.03 6.54 39.75
CA GLN A 113 5.75 6.71 39.04
C GLN A 113 5.37 5.48 38.20
N GLY A 114 6.35 4.74 37.70
CA GLY A 114 6.15 3.55 36.87
C GLY A 114 5.90 2.24 37.63
N SER A 115 5.84 2.23 38.98
CA SER A 115 5.76 0.97 39.75
C SER A 115 4.56 0.11 39.36
N LEU A 116 3.36 0.66 39.35
CA LEU A 116 2.12 -0.04 38.98
C LEU A 116 2.15 -0.51 37.51
N THR A 117 2.73 0.30 36.63
CA THR A 117 2.86 -0.05 35.22
C THR A 117 3.84 -1.21 35.03
N ARG A 118 4.94 -1.26 35.78
CA ARG A 118 5.87 -2.41 35.74
C ARG A 118 5.22 -3.69 36.26
N GLU A 119 4.46 -3.61 37.36
CA GLU A 119 3.67 -4.72 37.88
C GLU A 119 2.65 -5.23 36.84
N TYR A 120 1.96 -4.31 36.16
CA TYR A 120 1.05 -4.66 35.06
C TYR A 120 1.78 -5.39 33.92
N LEU A 121 2.96 -4.91 33.49
CA LEU A 121 3.75 -5.54 32.43
C LEU A 121 4.23 -6.94 32.84
N GLU A 122 4.64 -7.12 34.10
CA GLU A 122 5.03 -8.41 34.66
C GLU A 122 3.84 -9.39 34.72
N GLN A 123 2.65 -8.91 35.15
CA GLN A 123 1.41 -9.70 35.13
C GLN A 123 1.02 -10.14 33.70
N ARG A 124 1.32 -9.29 32.69
CA ARG A 124 1.14 -9.62 31.28
C ARG A 124 2.29 -10.47 30.70
N GLY A 125 3.21 -10.92 31.54
CA GLY A 125 4.30 -11.83 31.16
C GLY A 125 5.46 -11.21 30.39
N LEU A 126 5.55 -9.87 30.33
CA LEU A 126 6.68 -9.20 29.70
C LEU A 126 7.86 -9.09 30.65
N ASP A 127 8.99 -9.64 30.25
CA ASP A 127 10.23 -9.57 31.00
C ASP A 127 10.94 -8.21 30.77
N LYS A 128 11.90 -7.94 31.63
CA LYS A 128 12.68 -6.70 31.59
C LYS A 128 13.46 -6.56 30.28
N GLN A 129 13.93 -7.66 29.71
CA GLN A 129 14.69 -7.65 28.47
C GLN A 129 13.80 -7.24 27.27
N ALA A 130 12.57 -7.75 27.20
CA ALA A 130 11.61 -7.35 26.17
C ALA A 130 11.20 -5.88 26.32
N ILE A 131 10.95 -5.42 27.56
CA ILE A 131 10.61 -4.02 27.85
C ILE A 131 11.72 -3.08 27.36
N GLU A 132 12.98 -3.38 27.65
CA GLU A 132 14.13 -2.60 27.21
C GLU A 132 14.33 -2.68 25.69
N ALA A 133 14.25 -3.89 25.13
CA ALA A 133 14.45 -4.13 23.70
C ALA A 133 13.42 -3.37 22.85
N PHE A 134 12.15 -3.40 23.20
CA PHE A 134 11.09 -2.68 22.48
C PHE A 134 10.99 -1.20 22.87
N GLY A 135 11.75 -0.76 23.88
CA GLY A 135 11.77 0.63 24.32
C GLY A 135 10.47 1.07 24.99
N ILE A 136 9.74 0.15 25.59
CA ILE A 136 8.46 0.41 26.26
C ILE A 136 8.67 1.46 27.35
N GLY A 137 7.74 2.39 27.50
CA GLY A 137 7.81 3.49 28.44
C GLY A 137 6.46 3.83 29.07
N LEU A 138 6.46 4.89 29.88
CA LEU A 138 5.26 5.44 30.50
C LEU A 138 5.23 6.94 30.25
N SER A 139 4.12 7.46 29.72
CA SER A 139 3.92 8.92 29.64
C SER A 139 3.47 9.49 30.99
N PRO A 140 3.95 10.69 31.38
CA PRO A 140 3.43 11.39 32.58
C PRO A 140 1.93 11.65 32.46
N SER A 141 1.27 11.77 33.61
CA SER A 141 -0.18 12.04 33.66
C SER A 141 -0.56 13.52 33.65
N ASP A 142 0.41 14.41 33.95
CA ASP A 142 0.14 15.86 34.11
C ASP A 142 -0.12 16.62 32.80
N GLY A 143 0.32 16.04 31.65
CA GLY A 143 0.08 16.62 30.33
C GLY A 143 1.02 17.75 29.92
N GLU A 144 2.08 18.03 30.68
CA GLU A 144 3.04 19.10 30.41
C GLU A 144 4.51 18.72 30.64
N SER A 145 4.77 17.68 31.40
CA SER A 145 6.13 17.32 31.81
C SER A 145 7.03 16.95 30.62
N LEU A 146 6.52 16.24 29.63
CA LEU A 146 7.26 15.90 28.42
C LEU A 146 7.60 17.16 27.62
N LYS A 147 6.59 17.99 27.32
CA LYS A 147 6.76 19.25 26.58
C LYS A 147 7.84 20.13 27.26
N ASN A 148 7.71 20.33 28.57
CA ASN A 148 8.61 21.17 29.33
C ASN A 148 10.03 20.59 29.37
N HIS A 149 10.19 19.26 29.34
CA HIS A 149 11.50 18.62 29.22
C HIS A 149 12.13 18.89 27.84
N LEU A 150 11.37 18.65 26.76
CA LEU A 150 11.88 18.82 25.39
C LEU A 150 12.19 20.28 25.05
N VAL A 151 11.40 21.24 25.55
CA VAL A 151 11.71 22.67 25.41
C VAL A 151 13.04 23.04 26.12
N ARG A 152 13.33 22.44 27.28
CA ARG A 152 14.63 22.62 27.95
C ARG A 152 15.81 22.01 27.17
N GLU A 153 15.57 20.94 26.41
CA GLU A 153 16.53 20.34 25.47
C GLU A 153 16.73 21.21 24.21
N GLY A 154 15.98 22.31 24.05
CA GLY A 154 16.15 23.31 22.99
C GLY A 154 15.21 23.16 21.79
N TYR A 155 14.17 22.30 21.85
CA TYR A 155 13.20 22.16 20.78
C TYR A 155 12.13 23.23 20.81
N SER A 156 11.73 23.75 19.65
CA SER A 156 10.64 24.71 19.51
C SER A 156 9.27 24.02 19.60
N GLN A 157 8.23 24.80 19.89
CA GLN A 157 6.84 24.30 19.97
C GLN A 157 6.37 23.73 18.62
N GLU A 158 6.79 24.34 17.52
CA GLU A 158 6.47 23.94 16.16
C GLU A 158 7.12 22.60 15.82
N GLU A 159 8.36 22.38 16.22
CA GLU A 159 9.06 21.11 16.04
C GLU A 159 8.39 19.99 16.84
N LEU A 160 7.99 20.26 18.08
CA LEU A 160 7.26 19.29 18.92
C LEU A 160 5.89 18.92 18.32
N ALA A 161 5.16 19.89 17.78
CA ALA A 161 3.90 19.66 17.10
C ALA A 161 4.10 18.86 15.80
N SER A 162 5.14 19.18 15.02
CA SER A 162 5.51 18.45 13.80
C SER A 162 5.92 17.00 14.08
N ALA A 163 6.60 16.75 15.20
CA ALA A 163 6.94 15.39 15.63
C ALA A 163 5.73 14.62 16.20
N GLY A 164 4.59 15.27 16.43
CA GLY A 164 3.36 14.65 16.90
C GLY A 164 3.41 14.20 18.36
N VAL A 165 4.24 14.84 19.19
CA VAL A 165 4.37 14.52 20.63
C VAL A 165 3.54 15.47 21.50
N VAL A 166 3.13 16.62 20.95
CA VAL A 166 2.23 17.58 21.58
C VAL A 166 1.01 17.84 20.70
N ARG A 167 -0.06 18.33 21.31
CA ARG A 167 -1.30 18.75 20.65
C ARG A 167 -1.73 20.12 21.18
N THR A 168 -2.14 21.00 20.28
CA THR A 168 -2.74 22.29 20.66
C THR A 168 -4.12 22.04 21.28
N GLY A 169 -4.32 22.53 22.50
CA GLY A 169 -5.60 22.48 23.22
C GLY A 169 -6.54 23.61 22.80
N ASP A 170 -7.74 23.62 23.40
CA ASP A 170 -8.76 24.65 23.18
C ASP A 170 -8.33 26.04 23.74
N ASP A 171 -7.34 26.04 24.63
CA ASP A 171 -6.69 27.22 25.20
C ASP A 171 -5.59 27.82 24.30
N ASN A 172 -5.40 27.28 23.06
CA ASN A 172 -4.30 27.60 22.14
C ASN A 172 -2.90 27.30 22.71
N LEU A 173 -2.79 26.50 23.76
CA LEU A 173 -1.51 26.03 24.29
C LEU A 173 -1.22 24.62 23.84
N ASN A 174 0.06 24.31 23.67
CA ASN A 174 0.50 22.95 23.38
C ASN A 174 0.59 22.14 24.67
N HIS A 175 -0.03 20.99 24.68
CA HIS A 175 -0.01 20.01 25.77
C HIS A 175 0.55 18.68 25.28
N ASP A 176 1.06 17.86 26.20
CA ASP A 176 1.50 16.51 25.90
C ASP A 176 0.34 15.71 25.29
N LEU A 177 0.58 15.06 24.14
CA LEU A 177 -0.45 14.26 23.47
C LEU A 177 -0.80 13.01 24.29
N PHE A 178 0.21 12.36 24.87
CA PHE A 178 0.06 11.13 25.62
C PHE A 178 0.15 11.42 27.12
N ARG A 179 -0.86 10.97 27.88
CA ARG A 179 -0.98 11.25 29.32
C ARG A 179 -1.32 9.98 30.08
N GLY A 180 -0.45 9.57 31.02
CA GLY A 180 -0.66 8.42 31.90
C GLY A 180 -0.81 7.09 31.16
N ARG A 181 -0.20 6.94 30.00
CA ARG A 181 -0.36 5.76 29.11
C ARG A 181 0.92 4.95 29.02
N LEU A 182 0.73 3.64 28.85
CA LEU A 182 1.81 2.73 28.47
C LEU A 182 2.19 3.01 27.00
N MET A 183 3.48 3.25 26.76
CA MET A 183 3.99 3.75 25.50
C MET A 183 4.74 2.67 24.71
N PHE A 184 4.43 2.52 23.43
CA PHE A 184 5.04 1.61 22.48
C PHE A 184 5.69 2.43 21.35
N PRO A 185 7.03 2.50 21.28
CA PRO A 185 7.71 3.13 20.16
C PRO A 185 7.43 2.41 18.85
N ILE A 186 7.06 3.14 17.80
CA ILE A 186 6.76 2.59 16.48
C ILE A 186 7.90 2.98 15.55
N ARG A 187 8.52 1.96 14.93
CA ARG A 187 9.62 2.13 13.98
C ARG A 187 9.16 1.77 12.57
N ASP A 188 9.75 2.46 11.58
CA ASP A 188 9.61 2.05 10.18
C ASP A 188 10.44 0.78 9.90
N ALA A 189 10.32 0.19 8.72
CA ALA A 189 11.05 -1.02 8.33
C ALA A 189 12.59 -0.85 8.29
N HIS A 190 13.09 0.37 8.39
CA HIS A 190 14.52 0.70 8.46
C HIS A 190 15.01 0.91 9.90
N GLY A 191 14.12 0.84 10.89
CA GLY A 191 14.41 1.02 12.30
C GLY A 191 14.35 2.46 12.81
N ASN A 192 13.95 3.43 11.97
CA ASN A 192 13.79 4.82 12.41
C ASN A 192 12.52 4.95 13.27
N LEU A 193 12.62 5.62 14.40
CA LEU A 193 11.48 5.89 15.26
C LEU A 193 10.60 6.98 14.64
N VAL A 194 9.38 6.60 14.25
CA VAL A 194 8.46 7.46 13.50
C VAL A 194 7.27 7.95 14.33
N GLY A 195 7.01 7.36 15.50
CA GLY A 195 5.93 7.74 16.39
C GLY A 195 5.72 6.74 17.51
N PHE A 196 4.56 6.81 18.15
CA PHE A 196 4.22 6.01 19.30
C PHE A 196 2.80 5.46 19.23
N GLY A 197 2.61 4.24 19.74
CA GLY A 197 1.33 3.75 20.21
C GLY A 197 1.23 3.94 21.72
N ALA A 198 0.04 4.14 22.22
CA ALA A 198 -0.21 4.36 23.62
C ALA A 198 -1.44 3.57 24.08
N ARG A 199 -1.34 2.85 25.20
CA ARG A 199 -2.46 2.11 25.81
C ARG A 199 -2.86 2.76 27.12
N SER A 200 -4.16 2.96 27.31
CA SER A 200 -4.73 3.38 28.59
C SER A 200 -4.56 2.27 29.63
N LEU A 201 -4.18 2.65 30.85
CA LEU A 201 -4.07 1.75 32.01
C LEU A 201 -5.19 1.96 33.02
N ASP A 202 -5.88 3.09 32.96
CA ASP A 202 -6.96 3.53 33.87
C ASP A 202 -8.37 3.34 33.29
N GLY A 203 -8.47 2.73 32.11
CA GLY A 203 -9.74 2.53 31.41
C GLY A 203 -10.24 3.76 30.64
N SER A 204 -9.45 4.84 30.57
CA SER A 204 -9.82 6.04 29.81
C SER A 204 -9.89 5.73 28.29
N GLU A 205 -10.90 6.26 27.63
CA GLU A 205 -11.04 6.15 26.19
C GLU A 205 -10.22 7.22 25.43
N PRO A 206 -9.70 6.91 24.27
CA PRO A 206 -9.68 5.60 23.63
C PRO A 206 -8.69 4.64 24.31
N LYS A 207 -9.02 3.33 24.39
CA LYS A 207 -8.12 2.29 24.94
C LYS A 207 -6.73 2.32 24.31
N TYR A 208 -6.66 2.53 22.99
CA TYR A 208 -5.42 2.73 22.26
C TYR A 208 -5.43 4.07 21.51
N LEU A 209 -4.32 4.80 21.59
CA LEU A 209 -4.08 6.06 20.92
C LEU A 209 -2.73 5.96 20.19
N ASN A 210 -2.68 6.36 18.92
CA ASN A 210 -1.43 6.41 18.15
C ASN A 210 -1.03 7.86 17.87
N SER A 211 0.24 8.07 17.51
CA SER A 211 0.69 9.34 16.95
C SER A 211 -0.22 9.78 15.80
N PRO A 212 -0.46 11.08 15.64
CA PRO A 212 -1.27 11.61 14.54
C PRO A 212 -0.61 11.33 13.19
N GLN A 213 -1.44 11.24 12.15
CA GLN A 213 -0.97 11.17 10.78
C GLN A 213 -0.10 12.40 10.45
N GLY A 214 1.09 12.19 9.90
CA GLY A 214 2.03 13.28 9.65
C GLY A 214 3.14 12.88 8.69
N ALA A 215 4.17 13.72 8.60
CA ALA A 215 5.30 13.52 7.70
C ALA A 215 6.11 12.24 8.01
N LEU A 216 6.22 11.87 9.28
CA LEU A 216 6.93 10.67 9.72
C LEU A 216 6.01 9.47 9.94
N PHE A 217 4.80 9.69 10.44
CA PHE A 217 3.89 8.65 10.87
C PHE A 217 2.74 8.47 9.89
N ASP A 218 2.74 7.36 9.17
CA ASP A 218 1.63 6.93 8.33
C ASP A 218 1.19 5.53 8.75
N LYS A 219 0.15 5.47 9.60
CA LYS A 219 -0.41 4.22 10.12
C LYS A 219 -0.81 3.23 9.03
N SER A 220 -1.24 3.72 7.87
CA SER A 220 -1.64 2.87 6.75
C SER A 220 -0.48 2.11 6.09
N ARG A 221 0.76 2.49 6.37
CA ARG A 221 1.98 1.93 5.78
C ARG A 221 2.88 1.21 6.78
N LEU A 222 2.59 1.32 8.06
CA LEU A 222 3.44 0.81 9.13
C LEU A 222 2.88 -0.49 9.69
N LEU A 223 3.76 -1.46 9.94
CA LEU A 223 3.50 -2.66 10.72
C LEU A 223 4.41 -2.64 11.94
N TYR A 224 3.84 -2.80 13.12
CA TYR A 224 4.61 -2.81 14.36
C TYR A 224 5.53 -4.04 14.42
N GLY A 225 6.79 -3.82 14.76
CA GLY A 225 7.80 -4.88 14.86
C GLY A 225 8.43 -5.29 13.53
N MET A 226 8.05 -4.68 12.38
CA MET A 226 8.61 -5.02 11.07
C MET A 226 10.13 -4.76 10.99
N ASP A 227 10.64 -3.72 11.65
CA ASP A 227 12.07 -3.42 11.78
C ASP A 227 12.88 -4.61 12.30
N ARG A 228 12.29 -5.38 13.23
CA ARG A 228 12.89 -6.55 13.86
C ARG A 228 12.60 -7.85 13.11
N ALA A 229 11.38 -7.96 12.59
CA ALA A 229 10.87 -9.18 11.97
C ALA A 229 11.39 -9.43 10.54
N ARG A 230 11.86 -8.41 9.84
CA ARG A 230 12.15 -8.42 8.40
C ARG A 230 13.00 -9.61 7.93
N THR A 231 14.03 -9.95 8.67
CA THR A 231 14.92 -11.07 8.34
C THR A 231 14.24 -12.43 8.49
N ASP A 232 13.48 -12.61 9.56
CA ASP A 232 12.81 -13.87 9.86
C ASP A 232 11.53 -14.03 9.03
N VAL A 233 10.85 -12.93 8.69
CA VAL A 233 9.75 -12.90 7.70
C VAL A 233 10.21 -13.40 6.32
N ARG A 234 11.41 -13.05 5.87
CA ARG A 234 11.96 -13.58 4.60
C ARG A 234 12.17 -15.09 4.62
N LYS A 235 12.57 -15.64 5.77
CA LYS A 235 12.91 -17.06 5.92
C LYS A 235 11.69 -17.94 6.16
N GLU A 236 10.83 -17.51 7.07
CA GLU A 236 9.77 -18.34 7.65
C GLU A 236 8.37 -17.94 7.16
N GLY A 237 8.21 -16.74 6.65
CA GLY A 237 6.91 -16.14 6.35
C GLY A 237 6.48 -15.17 7.45
N ALA A 238 5.52 -14.30 7.17
CA ALA A 238 4.98 -13.33 8.12
C ALA A 238 3.82 -13.92 8.91
N VAL A 239 3.82 -13.71 10.22
CA VAL A 239 2.66 -13.93 11.08
C VAL A 239 2.15 -12.55 11.52
N ILE A 240 0.88 -12.26 11.23
CA ILE A 240 0.25 -10.97 11.51
C ILE A 240 -0.69 -11.14 12.69
N VAL A 241 -0.51 -10.32 13.72
CA VAL A 241 -1.35 -10.23 14.92
C VAL A 241 -2.00 -8.83 15.01
N GLU A 242 -2.96 -8.63 15.91
CA GLU A 242 -3.68 -7.36 16.02
C GLU A 242 -2.94 -6.31 16.85
N GLY A 243 -2.37 -6.70 17.98
CA GLY A 243 -1.90 -5.78 19.00
C GLY A 243 -0.39 -5.74 19.20
N TYR A 244 0.06 -4.64 19.82
CA TYR A 244 1.46 -4.47 20.22
C TYR A 244 1.94 -5.56 21.18
N MET A 245 1.08 -5.90 22.17
CA MET A 245 1.41 -6.89 23.19
C MET A 245 1.63 -8.27 22.58
N ASP A 246 0.78 -8.68 21.61
CA ASP A 246 0.89 -9.95 20.92
C ASP A 246 2.22 -10.08 20.19
N ALA A 247 2.61 -9.04 19.44
CA ALA A 247 3.88 -9.03 18.74
C ALA A 247 5.08 -9.08 19.70
N ILE A 248 5.04 -8.32 20.82
CA ILE A 248 6.12 -8.29 21.79
C ILE A 248 6.25 -9.66 22.49
N ALA A 249 5.12 -10.24 22.92
CA ALA A 249 5.09 -11.57 23.54
C ALA A 249 5.64 -12.65 22.61
N ALA A 250 5.28 -12.60 21.33
CA ALA A 250 5.79 -13.50 20.30
C ALA A 250 7.31 -13.37 20.15
N HIS A 251 7.82 -12.15 20.01
CA HIS A 251 9.26 -11.91 19.90
C HIS A 251 10.03 -12.35 21.14
N GLN A 252 9.49 -12.11 22.34
CA GLN A 252 10.07 -12.57 23.60
C GLN A 252 10.16 -14.10 23.65
N ALA A 253 9.14 -14.79 23.15
CA ALA A 253 9.12 -16.26 23.08
C ALA A 253 9.95 -16.84 21.92
N GLY A 254 10.61 -16.00 21.11
CA GLY A 254 11.48 -16.43 20.02
C GLY A 254 10.82 -16.45 18.63
N PHE A 255 9.53 -16.14 18.50
CA PHE A 255 8.81 -16.06 17.22
C PHE A 255 9.04 -14.69 16.58
N LYS A 256 10.18 -14.53 15.91
CA LYS A 256 10.67 -13.23 15.43
C LYS A 256 10.05 -12.77 14.10
N ASN A 257 9.28 -13.61 13.44
CA ASN A 257 8.58 -13.32 12.19
C ASN A 257 7.18 -12.74 12.40
N VAL A 258 6.84 -12.33 13.63
CA VAL A 258 5.53 -11.77 13.98
C VAL A 258 5.54 -10.25 13.89
N VAL A 259 4.50 -9.70 13.27
CA VAL A 259 4.25 -8.25 13.14
C VAL A 259 2.82 -7.92 13.53
N ALA A 260 2.54 -6.67 13.97
CA ALA A 260 1.18 -6.29 14.34
C ALA A 260 0.60 -5.19 13.44
N GLN A 261 -0.72 -5.32 13.15
CA GLN A 261 -1.55 -4.26 12.64
C GLN A 261 -2.00 -3.37 13.81
N MET A 262 -1.82 -2.09 13.76
CA MET A 262 -1.99 -1.22 14.93
C MET A 262 -3.44 -0.76 15.15
N GLY A 263 -4.40 -1.70 15.33
CA GLY A 263 -5.81 -1.40 15.65
C GLY A 263 -6.65 -0.89 14.47
N THR A 264 -6.36 -1.32 13.26
CA THR A 264 -7.18 -1.15 12.03
C THR A 264 -7.03 -2.39 11.17
N ALA A 265 -8.00 -2.66 10.27
CA ALA A 265 -7.82 -3.69 9.25
C ALA A 265 -6.54 -3.43 8.44
N LEU A 266 -5.92 -4.50 7.93
CA LEU A 266 -4.77 -4.40 7.04
C LEU A 266 -5.08 -3.53 5.83
N THR A 267 -4.07 -2.82 5.38
CA THR A 267 -4.12 -2.02 4.15
C THR A 267 -3.34 -2.69 3.02
N GLU A 268 -3.64 -2.32 1.79
CA GLU A 268 -2.88 -2.79 0.62
C GLU A 268 -1.39 -2.47 0.73
N PHE A 269 -1.02 -1.30 1.28
CA PHE A 269 0.38 -0.90 1.47
C PHE A 269 1.12 -1.82 2.45
N GLN A 270 0.48 -2.21 3.55
CA GLN A 270 1.04 -3.12 4.55
C GLN A 270 1.20 -4.54 3.97
N VAL A 271 0.21 -5.01 3.22
CA VAL A 271 0.29 -6.31 2.51
C VAL A 271 1.39 -6.28 1.46
N ASP A 272 1.52 -5.22 0.68
CA ASP A 272 2.58 -5.04 -0.32
C ASP A 272 3.97 -5.02 0.31
N GLU A 273 4.13 -4.43 1.50
CA GLU A 273 5.39 -4.44 2.23
C GLU A 273 5.80 -5.87 2.61
N ILE A 274 4.89 -6.65 3.17
CA ILE A 274 5.15 -8.06 3.51
C ILE A 274 5.47 -8.85 2.23
N ARG A 275 4.70 -8.67 1.17
CA ARG A 275 4.87 -9.42 -0.10
C ARG A 275 6.20 -9.18 -0.80
N ARG A 276 6.85 -8.04 -0.58
CA ARG A 276 8.23 -7.80 -1.06
C ARG A 276 9.24 -8.71 -0.36
N LEU A 277 8.90 -9.20 0.82
CA LEU A 277 9.77 -10.06 1.63
C LEU A 277 9.44 -11.54 1.48
N THR A 278 8.14 -11.88 1.44
CA THR A 278 7.66 -13.26 1.42
C THR A 278 6.30 -13.40 0.76
N GLY A 279 6.04 -14.58 0.15
CA GLY A 279 4.69 -14.96 -0.28
C GLY A 279 3.87 -15.67 0.80
N LYS A 280 4.48 -16.03 1.94
CA LYS A 280 3.81 -16.76 3.02
C LYS A 280 3.29 -15.76 4.06
N ILE A 281 1.96 -15.66 4.17
CA ILE A 281 1.28 -14.79 5.13
C ILE A 281 0.35 -15.64 5.98
N THR A 282 0.52 -15.57 7.29
CA THR A 282 -0.38 -16.21 8.27
C THR A 282 -0.97 -15.11 9.16
N MET A 283 -2.27 -15.14 9.41
CA MET A 283 -2.97 -14.13 10.21
C MET A 283 -3.55 -14.79 11.47
N ALA A 284 -3.20 -14.26 12.63
CA ALA A 284 -3.77 -14.66 13.93
C ALA A 284 -4.54 -13.45 14.46
N LEU A 285 -5.83 -13.43 14.22
CA LEU A 285 -6.70 -12.30 14.51
C LEU A 285 -7.74 -12.72 15.57
N ASP A 286 -8.16 -11.73 16.36
CA ASP A 286 -9.08 -11.93 17.48
C ASP A 286 -10.44 -12.45 17.02
N GLN A 287 -11.05 -13.34 17.79
CA GLN A 287 -12.33 -13.98 17.46
C GLN A 287 -13.55 -13.32 18.11
N ASP A 288 -13.40 -12.17 18.75
CA ASP A 288 -14.56 -11.42 19.24
C ASP A 288 -15.42 -10.91 18.08
N ALA A 289 -16.69 -10.54 18.33
CA ALA A 289 -17.62 -10.14 17.28
C ALA A 289 -17.14 -8.91 16.48
N ALA A 290 -16.39 -8.00 17.11
CA ALA A 290 -15.79 -6.85 16.45
C ALA A 290 -14.53 -7.25 15.65
N GLY A 291 -13.71 -8.14 16.19
CA GLY A 291 -12.54 -8.71 15.56
C GLY A 291 -12.87 -9.55 14.34
N GLN A 292 -13.94 -10.37 14.37
CA GLN A 292 -14.37 -11.15 13.20
C GLN A 292 -14.65 -10.28 11.97
N ALA A 293 -15.32 -9.13 12.13
CA ALA A 293 -15.57 -8.21 11.02
C ALA A 293 -14.27 -7.53 10.54
N ALA A 294 -13.33 -7.24 11.44
CA ALA A 294 -12.01 -6.69 11.09
C ALA A 294 -11.15 -7.76 10.41
N THR A 295 -11.19 -9.00 10.92
CA THR A 295 -10.53 -10.18 10.32
C THR A 295 -10.97 -10.39 8.88
N LEU A 296 -12.27 -10.41 8.62
CA LEU A 296 -12.81 -10.61 7.27
C LEU A 296 -12.39 -9.47 6.33
N ARG A 297 -12.39 -8.20 6.79
CA ARG A 297 -11.90 -7.08 5.99
C ARG A 297 -10.40 -7.19 5.70
N SER A 298 -9.58 -7.51 6.69
CA SER A 298 -8.13 -7.72 6.50
C SER A 298 -7.86 -8.87 5.53
N LEU A 299 -8.64 -9.95 5.64
CA LEU A 299 -8.56 -11.10 4.77
C LEU A 299 -8.93 -10.75 3.32
N ASP A 300 -10.01 -9.98 3.12
CA ASP A 300 -10.43 -9.53 1.80
C ASP A 300 -9.32 -8.68 1.13
N VAL A 301 -8.68 -7.76 1.88
CA VAL A 301 -7.54 -6.97 1.38
C VAL A 301 -6.36 -7.85 0.99
N VAL A 302 -6.02 -8.86 1.80
CA VAL A 302 -4.95 -9.81 1.49
C VAL A 302 -5.29 -10.56 0.20
N LEU A 303 -6.49 -11.16 0.11
CA LEU A 303 -6.93 -11.94 -1.05
C LEU A 303 -7.01 -11.09 -2.33
N ASP A 304 -7.54 -9.87 -2.27
CA ASP A 304 -7.61 -8.95 -3.42
C ASP A 304 -6.22 -8.50 -3.88
N ASN A 305 -5.31 -8.23 -2.96
CA ASN A 305 -3.91 -7.90 -3.31
C ASN A 305 -3.21 -9.06 -4.04
N PHE A 306 -3.51 -10.31 -3.67
CA PHE A 306 -3.03 -11.49 -4.41
C PHE A 306 -3.67 -11.60 -5.80
N ARG A 307 -4.95 -11.26 -5.96
CA ARG A 307 -5.68 -11.26 -7.23
C ARG A 307 -5.08 -10.31 -8.26
N THR A 308 -4.84 -9.07 -7.88
CA THR A 308 -4.40 -8.01 -8.81
C THR A 308 -3.07 -8.34 -9.48
N LYS A 309 -2.17 -9.06 -8.80
CA LYS A 309 -0.84 -9.41 -9.33
C LYS A 309 -0.79 -10.73 -10.10
N ILE A 310 -1.74 -11.65 -9.92
CA ILE A 310 -1.88 -12.83 -10.79
C ILE A 310 -2.27 -12.38 -12.21
N VAL A 311 -3.13 -11.36 -12.32
CA VAL A 311 -3.57 -10.79 -13.61
C VAL A 311 -2.46 -10.00 -14.30
N SER A 312 -1.58 -9.31 -13.54
CA SER A 312 -0.48 -8.49 -14.10
C SER A 312 0.78 -9.29 -14.46
N ASN A 313 0.94 -10.54 -13.99
CA ASN A 313 2.14 -11.35 -14.15
C ASN A 313 1.96 -12.57 -15.09
N GLN A 314 1.11 -12.49 -16.11
CA GLN A 314 0.96 -13.57 -17.12
C GLN A 314 2.23 -13.87 -17.94
N GLY A 315 3.41 -13.42 -17.51
CA GLY A 315 4.68 -13.67 -18.21
C GLY A 315 5.85 -14.21 -17.38
N SER A 316 5.71 -14.40 -16.05
CA SER A 316 6.80 -14.89 -15.20
C SER A 316 6.38 -16.09 -14.37
N SER A 317 6.91 -17.26 -14.73
CA SER A 317 6.69 -18.55 -14.06
C SER A 317 7.49 -18.66 -12.74
N SER A 318 7.23 -17.79 -11.77
CA SER A 318 7.55 -18.05 -10.38
C SER A 318 6.26 -17.94 -9.56
N THR A 319 5.39 -18.93 -9.73
CA THR A 319 4.31 -19.22 -8.78
C THR A 319 4.97 -19.80 -7.51
N ALA A 320 5.61 -18.94 -6.70
CA ALA A 320 5.70 -19.27 -5.30
C ALA A 320 4.25 -19.36 -4.83
N GLU A 321 3.82 -20.55 -4.41
CA GLU A 321 2.48 -20.80 -3.87
C GLU A 321 2.23 -19.78 -2.76
N THR A 322 1.46 -18.76 -3.09
CA THR A 322 1.02 -17.75 -2.14
C THR A 322 -0.31 -18.22 -1.61
N ASP A 323 -0.28 -18.89 -0.48
CA ASP A 323 -1.48 -19.38 0.23
C ASP A 323 -1.57 -18.66 1.58
N PRO A 324 -2.26 -17.50 1.64
CA PRO A 324 -2.52 -16.85 2.92
C PRO A 324 -3.27 -17.80 3.85
N ARG A 325 -2.85 -17.84 5.11
CA ARG A 325 -3.41 -18.77 6.12
C ARG A 325 -3.96 -18.01 7.30
N ILE A 326 -4.94 -18.62 7.97
CA ILE A 326 -5.57 -18.08 9.18
C ILE A 326 -5.34 -19.04 10.33
N ILE A 327 -4.82 -18.52 11.42
CA ILE A 327 -4.81 -19.21 12.71
C ILE A 327 -6.18 -19.03 13.35
N VAL A 328 -6.84 -20.15 13.63
CA VAL A 328 -8.09 -20.15 14.38
C VAL A 328 -7.74 -20.17 15.86
N MET A 329 -7.84 -19.01 16.51
CA MET A 329 -7.55 -18.88 17.93
C MET A 329 -8.59 -19.63 18.78
N PRO A 330 -8.20 -20.18 19.95
CA PRO A 330 -9.15 -20.71 20.90
C PRO A 330 -10.11 -19.62 21.39
N PRO A 331 -11.39 -19.93 21.65
CA PRO A 331 -12.37 -18.95 22.08
C PRO A 331 -11.93 -18.17 23.31
N GLY A 332 -11.96 -16.82 23.24
CA GLY A 332 -11.66 -15.91 24.34
C GLY A 332 -10.18 -15.86 24.74
N GLN A 333 -9.26 -16.29 23.88
CA GLN A 333 -7.82 -16.21 24.13
C GLN A 333 -7.15 -15.36 23.04
N ASP A 334 -6.34 -14.41 23.48
CA ASP A 334 -5.50 -13.60 22.62
C ASP A 334 -4.15 -14.30 22.33
N PRO A 335 -3.46 -13.95 21.23
CA PRO A 335 -2.15 -14.55 20.92
C PRO A 335 -1.13 -14.44 22.05
N ASP A 336 -1.04 -13.30 22.76
CA ASP A 336 -0.12 -13.10 23.87
C ASP A 336 -0.40 -14.07 25.03
N GLU A 337 -1.67 -14.35 25.33
CA GLU A 337 -2.07 -15.30 26.39
C GLU A 337 -1.68 -16.73 26.05
N VAL A 338 -1.90 -17.16 24.80
CA VAL A 338 -1.52 -18.50 24.34
C VAL A 338 -0.01 -18.66 24.37
N ILE A 339 0.73 -17.68 23.85
CA ILE A 339 2.19 -17.68 23.79
C ILE A 339 2.79 -17.73 25.19
N HIS A 340 2.27 -16.90 26.10
CA HIS A 340 2.75 -16.84 27.48
C HIS A 340 2.50 -18.16 28.24
N ARG A 341 1.31 -18.77 28.05
CA ARG A 341 0.96 -20.03 28.67
C ARG A 341 1.80 -21.18 28.13
N SER A 342 1.97 -21.27 26.81
CA SER A 342 2.66 -22.40 26.16
C SER A 342 3.13 -22.00 24.76
N PRO A 343 4.43 -21.66 24.58
CA PRO A 343 4.98 -21.40 23.25
C PRO A 343 4.80 -22.58 22.28
N SER A 344 4.77 -23.81 22.78
CA SER A 344 4.55 -25.01 21.95
C SER A 344 3.12 -25.08 21.39
N ASP A 345 2.12 -24.55 22.10
CA ASP A 345 0.74 -24.52 21.61
C ASP A 345 0.59 -23.45 20.53
N TRP A 346 1.29 -22.32 20.66
CA TRP A 346 1.39 -21.34 19.57
C TRP A 346 1.99 -21.95 18.30
N THR A 347 3.09 -22.70 18.43
CA THR A 347 3.69 -23.41 17.28
C THR A 347 2.67 -24.31 16.60
N LYS A 348 1.92 -25.12 17.36
CA LYS A 348 0.87 -26.00 16.82
C LYS A 348 -0.23 -25.21 16.11
N LEU A 349 -0.65 -24.05 16.66
CA LEU A 349 -1.64 -23.19 16.03
C LEU A 349 -1.14 -22.62 14.70
N VAL A 350 0.11 -22.18 14.62
CA VAL A 350 0.73 -21.71 13.38
C VAL A 350 0.80 -22.84 12.34
N GLU A 351 1.22 -24.04 12.75
CA GLU A 351 1.29 -25.21 11.87
C GLU A 351 -0.09 -25.69 11.37
N SER A 352 -1.09 -25.60 12.24
CA SER A 352 -2.48 -25.98 11.92
C SER A 352 -3.29 -24.87 11.23
N ALA A 353 -2.68 -23.73 10.90
CA ALA A 353 -3.34 -22.63 10.22
C ALA A 353 -4.00 -23.09 8.92
N ILE A 354 -5.25 -22.73 8.73
CA ILE A 354 -6.06 -23.13 7.57
C ILE A 354 -5.91 -22.14 6.41
N PRO A 355 -6.07 -22.60 5.14
CA PRO A 355 -6.06 -21.69 4.00
C PRO A 355 -7.12 -20.58 4.14
N ALA A 356 -6.76 -19.36 3.76
CA ALA A 356 -7.62 -18.18 3.86
C ALA A 356 -8.95 -18.35 3.11
N VAL A 357 -8.92 -18.99 1.92
CA VAL A 357 -10.12 -19.28 1.14
C VAL A 357 -11.04 -20.27 1.86
N THR A 358 -10.47 -21.28 2.52
CA THR A 358 -11.21 -22.22 3.37
C THR A 358 -11.93 -21.49 4.51
N PHE A 359 -11.21 -20.63 5.23
CA PHE A 359 -11.78 -19.81 6.30
C PHE A 359 -12.92 -18.92 5.76
N ARG A 360 -12.70 -18.26 4.61
CA ARG A 360 -13.71 -17.38 3.99
C ARG A 360 -14.97 -18.13 3.58
N ILE A 361 -14.83 -19.32 2.98
CA ILE A 361 -15.98 -20.17 2.62
C ILE A 361 -16.77 -20.56 3.88
N ASN A 362 -16.09 -20.98 4.95
CA ASN A 362 -16.74 -21.33 6.21
C ASN A 362 -17.47 -20.13 6.82
N ALA A 363 -16.89 -18.93 6.78
CA ALA A 363 -17.54 -17.70 7.25
C ALA A 363 -18.79 -17.35 6.42
N ILE A 364 -18.72 -17.44 5.09
CA ILE A 364 -19.87 -17.19 4.21
C ILE A 364 -21.02 -18.17 4.50
N THR A 365 -20.70 -19.45 4.66
CA THR A 365 -21.74 -20.48 4.86
C THR A 365 -22.30 -20.48 6.28
N SER A 366 -21.53 -20.08 7.31
CA SER A 366 -22.01 -19.96 8.68
C SER A 366 -22.90 -18.74 8.92
N GLN A 367 -22.66 -17.65 8.19
CA GLN A 367 -23.43 -16.40 8.30
C GLN A 367 -24.59 -16.32 7.30
N GLY A 368 -24.52 -17.09 6.21
CA GLY A 368 -25.51 -17.11 5.15
C GLY A 368 -26.70 -18.01 5.44
N ASP A 369 -27.80 -17.78 4.71
CA ASP A 369 -28.95 -18.70 4.72
C ASP A 369 -28.61 -19.96 3.89
N THR A 370 -28.30 -21.05 4.59
CA THR A 370 -28.03 -22.35 3.98
C THR A 370 -29.26 -23.26 3.90
N ALA A 371 -30.43 -22.79 4.37
CA ALA A 371 -31.67 -23.56 4.33
C ALA A 371 -32.43 -23.37 3.01
N SER A 372 -32.54 -22.11 2.54
CA SER A 372 -33.26 -21.81 1.30
C SER A 372 -32.40 -21.98 0.04
N PRO A 373 -33.00 -22.36 -1.11
CA PRO A 373 -32.26 -22.42 -2.38
C PRO A 373 -31.65 -21.08 -2.80
N GLU A 374 -32.36 -19.97 -2.53
CA GLU A 374 -31.91 -18.61 -2.81
C GLU A 374 -30.70 -18.24 -1.95
N GLY A 375 -30.72 -18.60 -0.66
CA GLY A 375 -29.62 -18.39 0.25
C GLY A 375 -28.37 -19.18 -0.14
N LYS A 376 -28.52 -20.46 -0.50
CA LYS A 376 -27.44 -21.30 -1.03
C LYS A 376 -26.83 -20.70 -2.30
N ALA A 377 -27.66 -20.23 -3.24
CA ALA A 377 -27.18 -19.57 -4.45
C ALA A 377 -26.41 -18.27 -4.15
N LYS A 378 -26.83 -17.53 -3.12
CA LYS A 378 -26.11 -16.34 -2.65
C LYS A 378 -24.75 -16.70 -2.07
N CYS A 379 -24.65 -17.72 -1.22
CA CYS A 379 -23.39 -18.21 -0.68
C CYS A 379 -22.41 -18.62 -1.79
N VAL A 380 -22.89 -19.35 -2.82
CA VAL A 380 -22.06 -19.72 -3.98
C VAL A 380 -21.54 -18.46 -4.72
N ALA A 381 -22.42 -17.48 -4.95
CA ALA A 381 -22.04 -16.23 -5.63
C ALA A 381 -21.03 -15.40 -4.85
N GLU A 382 -21.11 -15.38 -3.50
CA GLU A 382 -20.16 -14.70 -2.63
C GLU A 382 -18.81 -15.44 -2.54
N ALA A 383 -18.80 -16.78 -2.58
CA ALA A 383 -17.59 -17.58 -2.54
C ALA A 383 -16.84 -17.61 -3.89
N ALA A 384 -17.53 -17.43 -5.00
CA ALA A 384 -16.98 -17.56 -6.35
C ALA A 384 -15.70 -16.73 -6.60
N PRO A 385 -15.61 -15.44 -6.23
CA PRO A 385 -14.40 -14.64 -6.45
C PRO A 385 -13.17 -15.25 -5.78
N PHE A 386 -13.31 -15.79 -4.57
CA PHE A 386 -12.22 -16.37 -3.79
C PHE A 386 -11.77 -17.73 -4.34
N ILE A 387 -12.70 -18.56 -4.82
CA ILE A 387 -12.38 -19.84 -5.45
C ILE A 387 -11.61 -19.62 -6.76
N HIS A 388 -11.99 -18.61 -7.55
CA HIS A 388 -11.27 -18.26 -8.79
C HIS A 388 -9.86 -17.69 -8.57
N LEU A 389 -9.54 -17.22 -7.35
CA LEU A 389 -8.19 -16.78 -7.00
C LEU A 389 -7.17 -17.92 -6.86
N LEU A 390 -7.65 -19.14 -6.60
CA LEU A 390 -6.77 -20.28 -6.41
C LEU A 390 -6.10 -20.66 -7.75
N GLY A 391 -4.78 -20.64 -7.79
CA GLY A 391 -4.00 -20.89 -9.00
C GLY A 391 -3.94 -22.36 -9.41
N SER A 392 -4.23 -23.28 -8.48
CA SER A 392 -4.17 -24.73 -8.72
C SER A 392 -5.58 -25.30 -8.89
N GLY A 393 -5.76 -26.11 -9.95
CA GLY A 393 -7.02 -26.84 -10.17
C GLY A 393 -7.40 -27.76 -9.00
N ILE A 394 -6.41 -28.30 -8.28
CA ILE A 394 -6.65 -29.14 -7.09
C ILE A 394 -7.17 -28.29 -5.93
N GLN A 395 -6.59 -27.12 -5.69
CA GLN A 395 -7.05 -26.20 -4.66
C GLN A 395 -8.47 -25.71 -4.94
N GLN A 396 -8.77 -25.39 -6.21
CA GLN A 396 -10.13 -25.04 -6.62
C GLN A 396 -11.12 -26.19 -6.40
N ALA A 397 -10.74 -27.41 -6.77
CA ALA A 397 -11.59 -28.58 -6.57
C ALA A 397 -11.90 -28.81 -5.08
N ASN A 398 -10.91 -28.72 -4.21
CA ASN A 398 -11.09 -28.84 -2.75
C ASN A 398 -11.99 -27.72 -2.18
N ALA A 399 -11.84 -26.48 -2.66
CA ALA A 399 -12.67 -25.36 -2.23
C ALA A 399 -14.14 -25.52 -2.69
N ILE A 400 -14.35 -26.03 -3.90
CA ILE A 400 -15.68 -26.34 -4.44
C ILE A 400 -16.34 -27.47 -3.63
N GLU A 401 -15.58 -28.53 -3.31
CA GLU A 401 -16.06 -29.63 -2.49
C GLU A 401 -16.45 -29.17 -1.09
N LEU A 402 -15.62 -28.34 -0.45
CA LEU A 402 -15.92 -27.74 0.86
C LEU A 402 -17.23 -26.93 0.79
N LEU A 403 -17.39 -26.07 -0.21
CA LEU A 403 -18.58 -25.26 -0.38
C LEU A 403 -19.85 -26.13 -0.62
N ALA A 404 -19.73 -27.19 -1.44
CA ALA A 404 -20.81 -28.12 -1.71
C ALA A 404 -21.24 -28.86 -0.43
N ASN A 405 -20.27 -29.33 0.37
CA ASN A 405 -20.52 -30.00 1.64
C ASN A 405 -21.20 -29.07 2.65
N ASN A 406 -20.69 -27.84 2.82
CA ASN A 406 -21.27 -26.87 3.75
C ASN A 406 -22.71 -26.46 3.38
N LEU A 407 -23.02 -26.43 2.08
CA LEU A 407 -24.38 -26.11 1.58
C LEU A 407 -25.29 -27.32 1.45
N ASN A 408 -24.75 -28.52 1.68
CA ASN A 408 -25.47 -29.80 1.45
C ASN A 408 -26.12 -29.85 0.06
N VAL A 409 -25.29 -29.68 -0.99
CA VAL A 409 -25.67 -29.77 -2.41
C VAL A 409 -24.67 -30.60 -3.20
N PRO A 410 -25.07 -31.25 -4.32
CA PRO A 410 -24.12 -31.95 -5.17
C PRO A 410 -23.01 -31.03 -5.71
N ILE A 411 -21.77 -31.53 -5.77
CA ILE A 411 -20.59 -30.79 -6.26
C ILE A 411 -20.83 -30.23 -7.67
N ASP A 412 -21.48 -31.02 -8.54
CA ASP A 412 -21.77 -30.59 -9.92
C ASP A 412 -22.70 -29.38 -9.99
N THR A 413 -23.60 -29.23 -9.00
CA THR A 413 -24.49 -28.06 -8.88
C THR A 413 -23.67 -26.81 -8.60
N VAL A 414 -22.67 -26.89 -7.70
CA VAL A 414 -21.78 -25.77 -7.39
C VAL A 414 -20.87 -25.46 -8.59
N LYS A 415 -20.29 -26.47 -9.25
CA LYS A 415 -19.50 -26.28 -10.47
C LYS A 415 -20.31 -25.60 -11.57
N ALA A 416 -21.55 -26.04 -11.82
CA ALA A 416 -22.44 -25.43 -12.81
C ALA A 416 -22.78 -23.97 -12.45
N ALA A 417 -22.97 -23.66 -11.17
CA ALA A 417 -23.23 -22.30 -10.71
C ALA A 417 -22.01 -21.39 -10.86
N LEU A 418 -20.78 -21.88 -10.57
CA LEU A 418 -19.53 -21.16 -10.74
C LEU A 418 -19.14 -20.97 -12.21
N SER A 419 -19.48 -21.93 -13.09
CA SER A 419 -19.21 -21.86 -14.53
C SER A 419 -20.16 -20.94 -15.30
N ARG A 420 -21.28 -20.55 -14.71
CA ARG A 420 -22.15 -19.52 -15.28
C ARG A 420 -21.47 -18.18 -15.13
N PRO A 421 -21.22 -17.43 -16.24
CA PRO A 421 -20.78 -16.05 -16.10
C PRO A 421 -21.78 -15.37 -15.16
N SER A 422 -21.29 -14.73 -14.10
CA SER A 422 -22.14 -14.05 -13.13
C SER A 422 -22.94 -13.01 -13.89
N VAL A 423 -24.18 -13.35 -14.24
CA VAL A 423 -25.17 -12.34 -14.60
C VAL A 423 -25.35 -11.55 -13.32
N ALA A 424 -24.69 -10.41 -13.25
CA ALA A 424 -24.74 -9.50 -12.12
C ALA A 424 -26.19 -9.33 -11.71
N ARG A 425 -26.50 -9.86 -10.54
CA ARG A 425 -27.86 -9.90 -9.99
C ARG A 425 -28.36 -8.47 -9.87
N ARG A 426 -29.33 -8.12 -10.70
CA ARG A 426 -30.30 -7.10 -10.34
C ARG A 426 -31.00 -7.59 -9.08
N ALA A 427 -30.57 -7.13 -7.91
CA ALA A 427 -31.34 -7.25 -6.69
C ALA A 427 -32.68 -6.54 -6.94
N ARG A 428 -33.78 -7.34 -7.07
CA ARG A 428 -35.14 -6.82 -6.97
C ARG A 428 -35.31 -6.28 -5.54
N ARG A 429 -35.16 -4.96 -5.40
CA ARG A 429 -35.72 -4.22 -4.27
C ARG A 429 -37.25 -4.32 -4.35
N PRO A 430 -38.00 -4.45 -3.24
CA PRO A 430 -39.45 -4.41 -3.25
C PRO A 430 -39.94 -3.14 -3.94
N GLU A 431 -40.94 -3.30 -4.77
CA GLU A 431 -41.58 -2.29 -5.59
C GLU A 431 -42.22 -1.21 -4.69
N GLN A 432 -41.47 -0.17 -4.34
CA GLN A 432 -42.05 1.12 -3.96
C GLN A 432 -42.00 2.02 -5.20
N GLN A 433 -43.16 2.58 -5.51
CA GLN A 433 -43.47 3.39 -6.68
C GLN A 433 -42.34 4.34 -7.07
N ARG A 434 -41.76 4.12 -8.27
CA ARG A 434 -40.75 4.98 -8.88
C ARG A 434 -41.42 6.15 -9.61
N PRO A 435 -40.86 7.38 -9.49
CA PRO A 435 -40.96 8.35 -10.57
C PRO A 435 -40.15 7.85 -11.78
N ALA A 436 -40.56 8.24 -12.98
CA ALA A 436 -40.12 7.71 -14.27
C ALA A 436 -38.60 7.59 -14.39
N ALA A 437 -38.17 6.46 -14.99
CA ALA A 437 -36.80 6.02 -15.14
C ALA A 437 -35.91 7.03 -15.91
N SER A 438 -34.81 7.48 -15.29
CA SER A 438 -33.61 7.85 -16.02
C SER A 438 -32.83 6.54 -16.32
N THR A 439 -32.54 6.31 -17.57
CA THR A 439 -31.75 5.19 -18.07
C THR A 439 -30.29 5.38 -17.63
N ALA A 440 -29.90 4.78 -16.50
CA ALA A 440 -28.50 4.71 -16.11
C ALA A 440 -27.72 3.89 -17.15
N SER A 441 -26.71 4.49 -17.75
CA SER A 441 -25.79 3.88 -18.70
C SER A 441 -25.23 2.55 -18.18
N PRO A 442 -25.10 1.50 -19.03
CA PRO A 442 -24.47 0.22 -18.66
C PRO A 442 -23.03 0.38 -18.16
N PHE A 443 -22.39 1.51 -18.43
CA PHE A 443 -21.00 1.83 -18.06
C PHE A 443 -20.82 2.42 -16.66
N ALA A 444 -21.89 2.70 -15.91
CA ALA A 444 -21.81 3.25 -14.53
C ALA A 444 -21.18 2.30 -13.48
N ARG A 445 -20.61 1.18 -13.89
CA ARG A 445 -20.02 0.14 -13.02
C ARG A 445 -18.54 -0.15 -13.31
N LEU A 446 -17.92 0.58 -14.24
CA LEU A 446 -16.49 0.44 -14.51
C LEU A 446 -15.72 1.47 -13.68
N ASP A 447 -14.55 1.06 -13.21
CA ASP A 447 -13.65 1.76 -12.29
C ASP A 447 -13.66 3.29 -12.41
N HIS A 448 -13.91 3.96 -11.30
CA HIS A 448 -13.76 5.40 -11.16
C HIS A 448 -12.29 5.79 -11.22
N ASP A 449 -11.94 6.87 -11.92
CA ASP A 449 -10.64 7.52 -11.82
C ASP A 449 -10.78 8.82 -11.00
N PRO A 450 -10.49 8.79 -9.69
CA PRO A 450 -10.72 9.94 -8.80
C PRO A 450 -9.91 11.17 -9.21
N MET A 451 -8.76 10.99 -9.88
CA MET A 451 -7.89 12.10 -10.29
C MET A 451 -8.46 12.82 -11.50
N GLU A 452 -8.90 12.08 -12.53
CA GLU A 452 -9.56 12.63 -13.70
C GLU A 452 -10.89 13.29 -13.34
N GLU A 453 -11.69 12.61 -12.53
CA GLU A 453 -12.97 13.12 -12.04
C GLU A 453 -12.80 14.41 -11.24
N HIS A 454 -11.83 14.49 -10.35
CA HIS A 454 -11.54 15.69 -9.57
C HIS A 454 -11.10 16.86 -10.47
N CYS A 455 -10.26 16.59 -11.47
CA CYS A 455 -9.87 17.58 -12.47
C CYS A 455 -11.09 18.15 -13.21
N LEU A 456 -11.97 17.27 -13.72
CA LEU A 456 -13.19 17.67 -14.43
C LEU A 456 -14.18 18.42 -13.53
N GLN A 457 -14.34 18.00 -12.28
CA GLN A 457 -15.18 18.70 -11.31
C GLN A 457 -14.71 20.14 -11.07
N LEU A 458 -13.40 20.35 -10.95
CA LEU A 458 -12.83 21.68 -10.81
C LEU A 458 -13.11 22.54 -12.05
N LEU A 459 -12.91 21.99 -13.26
CA LEU A 459 -13.15 22.70 -14.52
C LEU A 459 -14.63 23.03 -14.75
N LEU A 460 -15.53 22.11 -14.44
CA LEU A 460 -16.97 22.30 -14.59
C LEU A 460 -17.56 23.20 -13.49
N GLY A 461 -16.98 23.15 -12.29
CA GLY A 461 -17.45 23.93 -11.15
C GLY A 461 -16.94 25.36 -11.10
N PHE A 462 -15.79 25.64 -11.71
CA PHE A 462 -15.08 26.92 -11.59
C PHE A 462 -14.59 27.42 -12.97
N PRO A 463 -15.37 28.26 -13.66
CA PRO A 463 -15.03 28.78 -14.97
C PRO A 463 -13.73 29.60 -15.02
N ASP A 464 -13.33 30.20 -13.89
CA ASP A 464 -12.09 30.97 -13.72
C ASP A 464 -10.81 30.13 -13.92
N LEU A 465 -10.87 28.80 -13.77
CA LEU A 465 -9.75 27.91 -14.03
C LEU A 465 -9.45 27.70 -15.53
N ARG A 466 -10.30 28.20 -16.43
CA ARG A 466 -10.13 27.97 -17.87
C ARG A 466 -8.84 28.56 -18.43
N GLU A 467 -8.42 29.71 -17.95
CA GLU A 467 -7.15 30.32 -18.34
C GLU A 467 -5.95 29.50 -17.88
N THR A 468 -6.07 28.88 -16.73
CA THR A 468 -5.03 28.01 -16.12
C THR A 468 -4.96 26.63 -16.79
N ALA A 469 -6.02 26.20 -17.47
CA ALA A 469 -6.13 24.89 -18.10
C ALA A 469 -5.41 24.76 -19.45
N GLY A 470 -4.72 25.79 -19.95
CA GLY A 470 -4.12 25.82 -21.27
C GLY A 470 -3.06 24.74 -21.58
N GLY A 471 -2.54 24.08 -20.57
CA GLY A 471 -1.61 22.94 -20.70
C GLY A 471 -2.27 21.57 -20.71
N LEU A 472 -3.57 21.47 -20.39
CA LEU A 472 -4.28 20.20 -20.27
C LEU A 472 -4.73 19.71 -21.66
N ARG A 473 -4.58 18.43 -21.93
CA ARG A 473 -4.91 17.81 -23.22
C ARG A 473 -5.84 16.61 -23.04
N PRO A 474 -6.70 16.28 -24.05
CA PRO A 474 -7.60 15.13 -23.98
C PRO A 474 -6.86 13.81 -23.71
N GLU A 475 -5.62 13.65 -24.21
CA GLU A 475 -4.81 12.44 -24.04
C GLU A 475 -4.39 12.19 -22.59
N PHE A 476 -4.49 13.20 -21.72
CA PHE A 476 -4.20 13.03 -20.28
C PHE A 476 -5.29 12.27 -19.53
N PHE A 477 -6.47 12.15 -20.14
CA PHE A 477 -7.60 11.38 -19.62
C PHE A 477 -7.58 9.97 -20.23
N GLN A 478 -7.34 8.96 -19.43
CA GLN A 478 -7.29 7.57 -19.88
C GLN A 478 -8.68 7.02 -20.11
N ARG A 479 -9.68 7.47 -19.31
CA ARG A 479 -11.07 7.06 -19.49
C ARG A 479 -11.72 7.79 -20.65
N HIS A 480 -12.40 7.01 -21.50
CA HIS A 480 -13.07 7.55 -22.69
C HIS A 480 -14.13 8.59 -22.32
N GLU A 481 -14.96 8.31 -21.31
CA GLU A 481 -16.02 9.21 -20.86
C GLU A 481 -15.47 10.53 -20.33
N ASN A 482 -14.40 10.49 -19.54
CA ASN A 482 -13.73 11.67 -19.00
C ASN A 482 -13.06 12.49 -20.11
N ARG A 483 -12.45 11.81 -21.08
CA ARG A 483 -11.84 12.44 -22.25
C ARG A 483 -12.88 13.16 -23.09
N GLU A 484 -14.04 12.55 -23.33
CA GLU A 484 -15.14 13.15 -24.05
C GLU A 484 -15.74 14.36 -23.32
N VAL A 485 -15.94 14.26 -22.01
CA VAL A 485 -16.39 15.40 -21.19
C VAL A 485 -15.41 16.55 -21.29
N PHE A 486 -14.10 16.28 -21.22
CA PHE A 486 -13.08 17.32 -21.35
C PHE A 486 -13.02 17.92 -22.75
N THR A 487 -13.11 17.12 -23.82
CA THR A 487 -13.13 17.59 -25.21
C THR A 487 -14.30 18.55 -25.43
N ARG A 488 -15.50 18.18 -24.97
CA ARG A 488 -16.69 19.04 -25.07
C ARG A 488 -16.59 20.31 -24.23
N TRP A 489 -15.93 20.21 -23.07
CA TRP A 489 -15.63 21.38 -22.26
C TRP A 489 -14.68 22.35 -23.00
N LEU A 490 -13.71 21.85 -23.76
CA LEU A 490 -12.85 22.68 -24.62
C LEU A 490 -13.67 23.35 -25.72
N ASP A 491 -14.54 22.59 -26.40
CA ASP A 491 -15.38 23.09 -27.52
C ASP A 491 -16.40 24.13 -27.08
N ALA A 492 -16.85 24.08 -25.82
CA ALA A 492 -17.79 25.08 -25.28
C ALA A 492 -17.24 26.51 -25.26
N GLY A 493 -15.91 26.68 -25.39
CA GLY A 493 -15.29 28.01 -25.53
C GLY A 493 -15.24 28.81 -24.21
N PRO A 494 -14.51 29.92 -24.18
CA PRO A 494 -14.39 30.82 -23.03
C PRO A 494 -15.64 31.71 -22.83
N GLY A 495 -15.81 32.23 -21.61
CA GLY A 495 -16.81 33.28 -21.31
C GLY A 495 -18.17 32.77 -20.83
N MET A 496 -18.35 31.46 -20.66
CA MET A 496 -19.60 30.88 -20.15
C MET A 496 -19.56 30.74 -18.64
N GLY A 497 -20.70 30.96 -17.98
CA GLY A 497 -20.91 30.64 -16.57
C GLY A 497 -20.97 29.11 -16.34
N LYS A 498 -21.01 28.70 -15.08
CA LYS A 498 -21.05 27.28 -14.68
C LYS A 498 -22.21 26.53 -15.36
N ASP A 499 -23.42 27.03 -15.23
CA ASP A 499 -24.62 26.35 -15.74
C ASP A 499 -24.65 26.34 -17.29
N GLU A 500 -24.15 27.40 -17.94
CA GLU A 500 -24.02 27.47 -19.40
C GLU A 500 -22.97 26.46 -19.91
N THR A 501 -21.85 26.32 -19.21
CA THR A 501 -20.81 25.35 -19.53
C THR A 501 -21.34 23.92 -19.40
N LEU A 502 -22.04 23.59 -18.31
CA LEU A 502 -22.68 22.30 -18.14
C LEU A 502 -23.72 22.00 -19.23
N ALA A 503 -24.54 22.98 -19.58
CA ALA A 503 -25.50 22.84 -20.65
C ALA A 503 -24.84 22.66 -22.03
N ALA A 504 -23.72 23.33 -22.28
CA ALA A 504 -22.96 23.21 -23.52
C ALA A 504 -22.29 21.84 -23.66
N VAL A 505 -21.68 21.31 -22.58
CA VAL A 505 -21.06 19.97 -22.55
C VAL A 505 -22.11 18.86 -22.69
N ARG A 506 -23.31 19.06 -22.14
CA ARG A 506 -24.43 18.11 -22.24
C ARG A 506 -25.06 18.11 -23.64
N ARG A 507 -24.98 19.21 -24.39
CA ARG A 507 -25.59 19.34 -25.72
C ARG A 507 -24.92 18.39 -26.71
N ASN A 508 -25.70 17.47 -27.27
CA ASN A 508 -25.22 16.40 -28.17
C ASN A 508 -24.35 15.33 -27.48
N GLY A 509 -24.41 15.19 -26.14
CA GLY A 509 -23.81 14.07 -25.40
C GLY A 509 -24.57 12.78 -25.64
N ASP A 510 -23.83 11.67 -25.82
CA ASP A 510 -24.42 10.35 -25.72
C ASP A 510 -24.77 10.01 -24.25
N ASP A 511 -25.40 8.84 -24.02
CA ASP A 511 -25.82 8.43 -22.69
C ASP A 511 -24.61 8.27 -21.72
N ALA A 512 -23.41 7.96 -22.22
CA ALA A 512 -22.21 7.79 -21.43
C ALA A 512 -21.68 9.12 -20.91
N VAL A 513 -21.61 10.15 -21.77
CA VAL A 513 -21.19 11.51 -21.40
C VAL A 513 -22.19 12.13 -20.42
N THR A 514 -23.50 11.97 -20.70
CA THR A 514 -24.54 12.51 -19.83
C THR A 514 -24.51 11.85 -18.45
N GLY A 515 -24.35 10.52 -18.38
CA GLY A 515 -24.21 9.79 -17.13
C GLY A 515 -22.97 10.19 -16.33
N GLN A 516 -21.84 10.44 -17.00
CA GLN A 516 -20.62 10.91 -16.36
C GLN A 516 -20.75 12.35 -15.81
N LEU A 517 -21.40 13.24 -16.56
CA LEU A 517 -21.70 14.60 -16.09
C LEU A 517 -22.58 14.62 -14.85
N ASP A 518 -23.58 13.74 -14.79
CA ASP A 518 -24.47 13.62 -13.64
C ASP A 518 -23.67 13.13 -12.41
N LEU A 519 -22.80 12.12 -12.57
CA LEU A 519 -21.91 11.64 -11.51
C LEU A 519 -20.94 12.73 -11.00
N LEU A 520 -20.37 13.52 -11.91
CA LEU A 520 -19.47 14.62 -11.56
C LEU A 520 -20.19 15.75 -10.83
N SER A 521 -21.46 16.00 -11.17
CA SER A 521 -22.28 17.06 -10.58
C SER A 521 -22.86 16.71 -9.20
N GLU A 522 -23.09 15.42 -8.91
CA GLU A 522 -23.61 14.93 -7.63
C GLU A 522 -22.59 14.97 -6.48
N LYS A 523 -21.30 14.95 -6.79
CA LYS A 523 -20.24 14.98 -5.78
C LYS A 523 -20.00 16.41 -5.30
N PRO A 524 -20.12 16.70 -3.99
CA PRO A 524 -19.89 18.04 -3.47
C PRO A 524 -18.41 18.42 -3.61
N LEU A 525 -18.13 19.57 -4.25
CA LEU A 525 -16.82 20.19 -4.24
C LEU A 525 -16.58 20.85 -2.88
N ILE A 526 -15.40 20.62 -2.29
CA ILE A 526 -14.98 21.34 -1.09
C ILE A 526 -14.85 22.82 -1.44
N ALA A 527 -15.41 23.69 -0.62
CA ALA A 527 -15.31 25.14 -0.77
C ALA A 527 -13.85 25.57 -0.53
N LEU A 528 -13.10 25.80 -1.59
CA LEU A 528 -11.74 26.33 -1.56
C LEU A 528 -11.74 27.81 -1.95
N ASP A 529 -10.88 28.61 -1.34
CA ASP A 529 -10.59 29.96 -1.81
C ASP A 529 -9.90 29.93 -3.18
N ALA A 530 -9.91 31.04 -3.91
CA ALA A 530 -9.43 31.11 -5.29
C ALA A 530 -7.96 30.64 -5.43
N THR A 531 -7.09 31.00 -4.48
CA THR A 531 -5.65 30.66 -4.51
C THR A 531 -5.44 29.15 -4.29
N LYS A 532 -6.11 28.56 -3.30
CA LYS A 532 -6.03 27.11 -3.02
C LYS A 532 -6.64 26.28 -4.15
N ARG A 533 -7.66 26.82 -4.81
CA ARG A 533 -8.33 26.19 -5.95
C ARG A 533 -7.40 26.05 -7.15
N VAL A 534 -6.70 27.14 -7.51
CA VAL A 534 -5.70 27.15 -8.58
C VAL A 534 -4.55 26.22 -8.25
N ALA A 535 -4.04 26.23 -7.02
CA ALA A 535 -2.97 25.35 -6.59
C ALA A 535 -3.38 23.86 -6.65
N SER A 536 -4.58 23.52 -6.18
CA SER A 536 -5.12 22.15 -6.26
C SER A 536 -5.31 21.70 -7.71
N PHE A 537 -5.79 22.58 -8.58
CA PHE A 537 -5.95 22.30 -9.99
C PHE A 537 -4.62 22.03 -10.70
N LEU A 538 -3.61 22.88 -10.50
CA LEU A 538 -2.27 22.70 -11.08
C LEU A 538 -1.60 21.41 -10.60
N GLU A 539 -1.79 21.04 -9.33
CA GLU A 539 -1.28 19.78 -8.80
C GLU A 539 -1.90 18.58 -9.52
N VAL A 540 -3.21 18.57 -9.71
CA VAL A 540 -3.92 17.48 -10.41
C VAL A 540 -3.49 17.41 -11.88
N VAL A 541 -3.40 18.54 -12.58
CA VAL A 541 -2.93 18.61 -13.98
C VAL A 541 -1.53 18.02 -14.11
N SER A 542 -0.60 18.41 -13.22
CA SER A 542 0.77 17.89 -13.21
C SER A 542 0.83 16.37 -13.00
N ARG A 543 -0.05 15.81 -12.17
CA ARG A 543 -0.14 14.35 -11.94
C ARG A 543 -0.72 13.61 -13.15
N LEU A 544 -1.72 14.18 -13.82
CA LEU A 544 -2.30 13.62 -15.05
C LEU A 544 -1.27 13.59 -16.19
N GLU A 545 -0.52 14.68 -16.36
CA GLU A 545 0.56 14.77 -17.35
C GLU A 545 1.68 13.75 -17.07
N GLU A 546 2.13 13.65 -15.83
CA GLU A 546 3.14 12.65 -15.44
C GLU A 546 2.67 11.22 -15.72
N ARG A 547 1.41 10.91 -15.43
CA ARG A 547 0.82 9.60 -15.71
C ARG A 547 0.80 9.33 -17.21
N ASN A 548 0.38 10.29 -18.02
CA ASN A 548 0.36 10.16 -19.48
C ASN A 548 1.76 9.92 -20.06
N LEU A 549 2.75 10.66 -19.58
CA LEU A 549 4.16 10.47 -19.99
C LEU A 549 4.69 9.09 -19.64
N ARG A 550 4.30 8.52 -18.47
CA ARG A 550 4.65 7.16 -18.09
C ARG A 550 4.00 6.12 -19.00
N THR A 551 2.74 6.34 -19.38
CA THR A 551 2.01 5.44 -20.29
C THR A 551 2.66 5.45 -21.67
N LEU A 552 2.92 6.62 -22.25
CA LEU A 552 3.60 6.77 -23.54
C LEU A 552 4.98 6.09 -23.54
N LYS A 553 5.76 6.29 -22.47
CA LYS A 553 7.06 5.63 -22.34
C LYS A 553 6.94 4.11 -22.26
N SER A 554 5.90 3.59 -21.62
CA SER A 554 5.65 2.15 -21.55
C SER A 554 5.20 1.58 -22.88
N GLU A 555 4.35 2.30 -23.63
CA GLU A 555 3.89 1.93 -24.96
C GLU A 555 5.03 1.93 -25.98
N GLU A 556 5.93 2.91 -25.93
CA GLU A 556 7.13 2.92 -26.77
C GLU A 556 8.05 1.75 -26.44
N VAL A 557 8.28 1.43 -25.18
CA VAL A 557 9.07 0.26 -24.77
C VAL A 557 8.46 -1.04 -25.32
N ILE A 558 7.13 -1.15 -25.33
CA ILE A 558 6.42 -2.31 -25.88
C ILE A 558 6.56 -2.34 -27.40
N ARG A 559 6.38 -1.21 -28.10
CA ARG A 559 6.54 -1.09 -29.55
C ARG A 559 7.94 -1.51 -30.01
N PHE A 560 8.98 -1.04 -29.30
CA PHE A 560 10.36 -1.45 -29.55
C PHE A 560 10.63 -2.95 -29.26
N ALA A 561 9.86 -3.55 -28.36
CA ALA A 561 9.99 -4.98 -28.06
C ALA A 561 9.32 -5.88 -29.13
N GLU A 562 8.25 -5.40 -29.76
CA GLU A 562 7.46 -6.16 -30.75
C GLU A 562 7.96 -6.00 -32.18
N SER A 563 8.61 -4.90 -32.53
CA SER A 563 9.17 -4.64 -33.86
C SER A 563 10.45 -3.84 -33.71
N PRO A 564 11.64 -4.50 -33.75
CA PRO A 564 12.90 -3.77 -33.78
C PRO A 564 12.98 -3.02 -35.13
N PRO A 565 13.07 -1.70 -35.14
CA PRO A 565 13.16 -0.93 -36.38
C PRO A 565 14.50 -1.14 -37.07
N ASP A 566 14.47 -1.23 -38.39
CA ASP A 566 15.59 -0.79 -39.21
C ASP A 566 15.72 0.71 -39.01
N ILE A 567 16.86 1.13 -38.45
CA ILE A 567 17.10 2.42 -37.86
C ILE A 567 17.01 3.55 -38.89
N GLU A 568 15.92 4.31 -38.89
CA GLU A 568 15.91 5.67 -39.47
C GLU A 568 15.97 6.69 -38.33
N ASP A 569 16.82 7.74 -38.47
CA ASP A 569 17.28 8.70 -37.44
C ASP A 569 16.18 9.53 -36.73
N GLY A 570 14.90 9.36 -37.04
CA GLY A 570 13.80 10.18 -36.52
C GLY A 570 13.22 9.75 -35.15
N GLU A 571 13.25 8.46 -34.84
CA GLU A 571 12.56 7.93 -33.65
C GLU A 571 13.37 8.09 -32.34
N HIS A 572 14.68 8.30 -32.44
CA HIS A 572 15.53 8.60 -31.28
C HIS A 572 15.25 9.99 -30.68
N ASP A 573 14.80 10.92 -31.51
CA ASP A 573 14.45 12.29 -31.11
C ASP A 573 13.19 12.33 -30.22
N ASP A 574 12.24 11.43 -30.38
CA ASP A 574 10.99 11.43 -29.61
C ASP A 574 11.22 10.94 -28.16
N ILE A 575 12.08 9.95 -27.96
CA ILE A 575 12.47 9.50 -26.61
C ILE A 575 13.27 10.59 -25.88
N LEU A 576 14.15 11.28 -26.60
CA LEU A 576 14.90 12.41 -26.04
C LEU A 576 13.97 13.57 -25.67
N ARG A 577 12.96 13.89 -26.50
CA ARG A 577 11.94 14.90 -26.22
C ARG A 577 11.08 14.53 -24.99
N LEU A 578 10.62 13.29 -24.89
CA LEU A 578 9.87 12.79 -23.75
C LEU A 578 10.68 12.86 -22.45
N ASN A 579 11.96 12.48 -22.48
CA ASN A 579 12.85 12.58 -21.31
C ASN A 579 13.14 14.06 -20.92
N GLN A 580 13.25 14.96 -21.90
CA GLN A 580 13.42 16.40 -21.65
C GLN A 580 12.14 17.00 -21.05
N GLN A 581 10.98 16.61 -21.53
CA GLN A 581 9.68 17.05 -21.04
C GLN A 581 9.43 16.56 -19.60
N PHE A 582 9.82 15.31 -19.30
CA PHE A 582 9.78 14.76 -17.96
C PHE A 582 10.67 15.54 -16.97
N LYS A 583 11.90 15.87 -17.38
CA LYS A 583 12.82 16.69 -16.57
C LYS A 583 12.32 18.12 -16.36
N LYS A 584 11.67 18.71 -17.37
CA LYS A 584 11.10 20.05 -17.29
C LYS A 584 9.94 20.10 -16.27
N ASN A 585 9.07 19.10 -16.28
CA ASN A 585 7.95 18.99 -15.33
C ASN A 585 8.42 18.74 -13.91
N GLU A 586 9.45 17.94 -13.71
CA GLU A 586 10.06 17.74 -12.40
C GLU A 586 10.72 19.03 -11.87
N GLY A 587 11.33 19.82 -12.75
CA GLY A 587 11.91 21.14 -12.43
C GLY A 587 10.86 22.18 -12.04
N LEU A 588 9.72 22.22 -12.75
CA LEU A 588 8.58 23.11 -12.43
C LEU A 588 7.95 22.77 -11.08
N ARG A 589 7.81 21.49 -10.74
CA ARG A 589 7.35 21.04 -9.41
C ARG A 589 8.26 21.51 -8.29
N ARG A 590 9.58 21.46 -8.48
CA ARG A 590 10.56 21.93 -7.47
C ARG A 590 10.51 23.44 -7.29
N GLY A 591 10.27 24.19 -8.35
CA GLY A 591 10.11 25.65 -8.32
C GLY A 591 8.82 26.08 -7.62
N GLN A 592 7.69 25.44 -7.93
CA GLN A 592 6.40 25.75 -7.32
C GLN A 592 6.31 25.37 -5.83
N ALA A 593 7.00 24.30 -5.41
CA ALA A 593 7.10 23.92 -3.99
C ALA A 593 7.90 24.96 -3.18
N GLN A 594 8.80 25.71 -3.80
CA GLN A 594 9.56 26.77 -3.14
C GLN A 594 8.77 28.11 -3.07
N GLU A 595 7.90 28.39 -4.02
CA GLU A 595 7.05 29.60 -4.00
C GLU A 595 5.84 29.49 -3.04
N ILE A 596 5.41 28.28 -2.69
CA ILE A 596 4.31 28.04 -1.72
C ILE A 596 4.83 28.01 -0.27
N SER A 597 6.15 27.92 -0.08
CA SER A 597 6.81 27.88 1.25
C SER A 597 7.56 29.18 1.61
N GLY A 598 7.38 30.25 0.84
CA GLY A 598 7.97 31.58 1.10
C GLY A 598 6.95 32.56 1.69
#